data_10668ce4a6ff96aaeb9c2669cc446624
#
_entry.id   10668ce4a6ff96aaeb9c2669cc446624
#
_cell.length_a   1.000
_cell.length_b   1.000
_cell.length_c   1.000
_cell.angle_alpha   90.00
_cell.angle_beta   90.00
_cell.angle_gamma   90.00
#
_symmetry.space_group_name_H-M   'P 1'
#
loop_
_entity.id
_entity.type
_entity.pdbx_description
1 polymer ?
#
loop_
_entity_poly.entity_id
_entity_poly.type
_entity_poly.pdbx_seq_one_letter_code
_entity_poly.pdbx_strand_id
1 'polypeptide(L)'
;TVFVLKRARNNKSAFYNGMNMVTTSQLLYRIKGNAKSLATIAILSAVTLTAVGTSVTMYYNTFTQSKVAAPYSYSYEKKDAALDKKVNEILAGEKNNHPVTYESEVEMIPVKGTFKGERADQVLNTHYNVTNQYQLISQSSFNKHVKHLDVEPVNLSANEAFVYDSLYIEKLDFGPLYTGNTAVFPVGNESKELKIKGVNNRSLTNLNELFVIVPDKTYEQVKQVNETRTVKNIDVKGERNSKELTAKLASIMPAGESEVLKPFNDFYTGFQMGLETTGLMMFIGLFLGLVFLLATGSIIYFKQLTEASADRDRYIVLHKVGVTKQEMKKAIAKQVSFIFAIPLVIGILHSLFALKGLSNILPFEIMIPLLISIGVYG
;
A
#
# COMPACT_ATOMS: atom_id res chain seq x y z
N THR A 1 31.20 4.93 10.84
CA THR A 1 31.41 5.92 11.92
C THR A 1 32.87 6.12 12.29
N VAL A 2 33.60 5.04 12.68
CA VAL A 2 35.05 5.13 12.97
C VAL A 2 35.84 5.67 11.78
N PHE A 3 35.47 5.27 10.55
CA PHE A 3 36.10 5.75 9.33
C PHE A 3 35.90 7.27 9.14
N VAL A 4 34.68 7.79 9.33
CA VAL A 4 34.38 9.22 9.21
C VAL A 4 35.17 10.04 10.23
N LEU A 5 35.25 9.59 11.48
CA LEU A 5 36.03 10.28 12.52
C LEU A 5 37.54 10.18 12.29
N LYS A 6 38.06 9.08 11.77
CA LYS A 6 39.46 8.98 11.35
C LYS A 6 39.75 9.97 10.22
N ARG A 7 38.84 10.14 9.26
CA ARG A 7 38.99 11.12 8.17
C ARG A 7 38.90 12.55 8.70
N ALA A 8 38.01 12.85 9.67
CA ALA A 8 37.94 14.14 10.35
C ALA A 8 39.23 14.47 11.14
N ARG A 9 39.87 13.46 11.78
CA ARG A 9 41.19 13.62 12.42
C ARG A 9 42.31 13.96 11.46
N ASN A 10 42.24 13.50 10.22
CA ASN A 10 43.25 13.76 9.18
C ASN A 10 43.19 15.22 8.68
N ASN A 11 42.11 15.94 8.90
CA ASN A 11 42.03 17.39 8.64
C ASN A 11 42.67 18.13 9.82
N LYS A 12 43.99 18.34 9.75
CA LYS A 12 44.82 18.88 10.83
C LYS A 12 44.39 20.28 11.27
N SER A 13 43.99 21.17 10.36
CA SER A 13 43.58 22.53 10.68
C SER A 13 42.29 22.57 11.52
N ALA A 14 41.30 21.74 11.22
CA ALA A 14 40.08 21.63 11.99
C ALA A 14 40.28 20.84 13.31
N PHE A 15 41.14 19.82 13.29
CA PHE A 15 41.43 18.95 14.44
C PHE A 15 42.13 19.69 15.58
N TYR A 16 43.15 20.51 15.28
CA TYR A 16 43.93 21.24 16.29
C TYR A 16 43.32 22.56 16.75
N ASN A 17 42.09 22.90 16.28
CA ASN A 17 41.42 24.14 16.67
C ASN A 17 40.65 23.93 17.99
N GLY A 18 41.11 24.58 19.06
CA GLY A 18 40.50 24.60 20.40
C GLY A 18 40.15 23.22 20.94
N MET A 19 38.92 23.03 21.41
CA MET A 19 38.45 21.77 22.03
C MET A 19 38.18 20.62 21.00
N ASN A 20 38.38 20.85 19.70
CA ASN A 20 38.06 19.82 18.68
C ASN A 20 38.95 18.60 18.79
N MET A 21 40.21 18.76 19.17
CA MET A 21 41.16 17.64 19.42
C MET A 21 40.66 16.74 20.54
N VAL A 22 40.26 17.31 21.65
CA VAL A 22 39.72 16.58 22.80
C VAL A 22 38.43 15.88 22.45
N THR A 23 37.51 16.63 21.81
CA THR A 23 36.19 16.12 21.39
C THR A 23 36.32 14.96 20.42
N THR A 24 37.12 15.08 19.37
CA THR A 24 37.28 14.05 18.32
C THR A 24 37.99 12.77 18.88
N SER A 25 38.99 12.96 19.74
CA SER A 25 39.70 11.83 20.36
C SER A 25 38.79 11.06 21.35
N GLN A 26 38.02 11.78 22.17
CA GLN A 26 37.01 11.19 23.04
C GLN A 26 35.90 10.48 22.27
N LEU A 27 35.41 11.04 21.20
CA LEU A 27 34.42 10.42 20.31
C LEU A 27 34.90 9.09 19.73
N LEU A 28 36.14 9.04 19.24
CA LEU A 28 36.72 7.82 18.67
C LEU A 28 36.81 6.70 19.72
N TYR A 29 37.20 7.03 20.95
CA TYR A 29 37.26 6.09 22.05
C TYR A 29 35.86 5.59 22.47
N ARG A 30 34.91 6.51 22.66
CA ARG A 30 33.53 6.25 23.07
C ARG A 30 32.78 5.39 22.06
N ILE A 31 32.93 5.66 20.76
CA ILE A 31 32.25 4.88 19.73
C ILE A 31 32.69 3.42 19.74
N LYS A 32 33.99 3.16 19.95
CA LYS A 32 34.48 1.78 20.08
C LYS A 32 33.97 1.09 21.34
N GLY A 33 34.02 1.78 22.49
CA GLY A 33 33.52 1.24 23.75
C GLY A 33 32.01 1.02 23.82
N ASN A 34 31.26 1.81 23.03
CA ASN A 34 29.78 1.84 23.04
C ASN A 34 29.14 1.16 21.84
N ALA A 35 29.90 0.43 21.02
CA ALA A 35 29.44 -0.13 19.77
C ALA A 35 28.14 -0.96 19.92
N LYS A 36 28.02 -1.76 20.97
CA LYS A 36 26.82 -2.56 21.27
C LYS A 36 25.60 -1.68 21.52
N SER A 37 25.71 -0.70 22.43
CA SER A 37 24.60 0.21 22.75
C SER A 37 24.17 1.04 21.53
N LEU A 38 25.12 1.54 20.74
CA LEU A 38 24.84 2.29 19.51
C LEU A 38 24.16 1.42 18.45
N ALA A 39 24.58 0.16 18.30
CA ALA A 39 23.93 -0.80 17.42
C ALA A 39 22.48 -1.10 17.88
N THR A 40 22.27 -1.31 19.18
CA THR A 40 20.93 -1.51 19.73
C THR A 40 20.02 -0.31 19.47
N ILE A 41 20.51 0.92 19.71
CA ILE A 41 19.75 2.14 19.42
C ILE A 41 19.41 2.24 17.93
N ALA A 42 20.36 1.95 17.03
CA ALA A 42 20.13 1.98 15.59
C ALA A 42 19.07 0.95 15.16
N ILE A 43 19.13 -0.26 15.71
CA ILE A 43 18.13 -1.32 15.42
C ILE A 43 16.76 -0.91 15.95
N LEU A 44 16.65 -0.45 17.20
CA LEU A 44 15.39 0.00 17.78
C LEU A 44 14.81 1.17 17.00
N SER A 45 15.62 2.14 16.60
CA SER A 45 15.19 3.26 15.76
C SER A 45 14.69 2.79 14.40
N ALA A 46 15.40 1.86 13.74
CA ALA A 46 14.99 1.31 12.45
C ALA A 46 13.66 0.56 12.57
N VAL A 47 13.51 -0.30 13.58
CA VAL A 47 12.27 -1.07 13.82
C VAL A 47 11.09 -0.15 14.12
N THR A 48 11.30 0.85 15.00
CA THR A 48 10.26 1.84 15.33
C THR A 48 9.79 2.59 14.10
N LEU A 49 10.72 3.18 13.35
CA LEU A 49 10.40 3.95 12.14
C LEU A 49 9.75 3.09 11.06
N THR A 50 10.19 1.85 10.92
CA THR A 50 9.57 0.93 9.94
C THR A 50 8.17 0.52 10.39
N ALA A 51 7.95 0.15 11.65
CA ALA A 51 6.64 -0.24 12.17
C ALA A 51 5.63 0.92 12.06
N VAL A 52 6.00 2.11 12.56
CA VAL A 52 5.15 3.31 12.47
C VAL A 52 4.94 3.70 11.01
N GLY A 53 6.02 3.75 10.22
CA GLY A 53 5.98 4.13 8.81
C GLY A 53 5.08 3.20 7.97
N THR A 54 5.19 1.89 8.17
CA THR A 54 4.32 0.92 7.47
C THR A 54 2.87 1.09 7.87
N SER A 55 2.58 1.20 9.16
CA SER A 55 1.21 1.35 9.67
C SER A 55 0.54 2.63 9.17
N VAL A 56 1.24 3.76 9.22
CA VAL A 56 0.74 5.04 8.68
C VAL A 56 0.57 4.97 7.17
N THR A 57 1.50 4.31 6.46
CA THR A 57 1.42 4.13 5.00
C THR A 57 0.18 3.31 4.61
N MET A 58 -0.10 2.22 5.30
CA MET A 58 -1.30 1.40 5.04
C MET A 58 -2.58 2.19 5.28
N TYR A 59 -2.68 2.86 6.41
CA TYR A 59 -3.86 3.69 6.74
C TYR A 59 -4.07 4.82 5.72
N TYR A 60 -3.00 5.53 5.37
CA TYR A 60 -3.04 6.63 4.38
C TYR A 60 -3.53 6.17 3.02
N ASN A 61 -3.10 4.99 2.58
CA ASN A 61 -3.45 4.44 1.27
C ASN A 61 -4.80 3.69 1.24
N THR A 62 -5.50 3.53 2.37
CA THR A 62 -6.75 2.74 2.44
C THR A 62 -7.78 3.19 1.41
N PHE A 63 -7.98 4.49 1.23
CA PHE A 63 -8.93 5.01 0.24
C PHE A 63 -8.56 4.63 -1.20
N THR A 64 -7.32 4.86 -1.58
CA THR A 64 -6.84 4.54 -2.94
C THR A 64 -6.94 3.04 -3.23
N GLN A 65 -6.57 2.20 -2.26
CA GLN A 65 -6.66 0.75 -2.39
C GLN A 65 -8.12 0.27 -2.48
N SER A 66 -9.02 0.86 -1.69
CA SER A 66 -10.45 0.56 -1.79
C SER A 66 -11.02 0.93 -3.16
N LYS A 67 -10.55 2.03 -3.79
CA LYS A 67 -10.94 2.41 -5.15
C LYS A 67 -10.36 1.49 -6.24
N VAL A 68 -9.25 0.83 -6.00
CA VAL A 68 -8.72 -0.20 -6.91
C VAL A 68 -9.64 -1.43 -6.94
N ALA A 69 -10.14 -1.84 -5.78
CA ALA A 69 -11.03 -3.00 -5.63
C ALA A 69 -12.49 -2.66 -5.98
N ALA A 70 -12.97 -1.48 -5.58
CA ALA A 70 -14.32 -1.01 -5.78
C ALA A 70 -14.31 0.39 -6.44
N PRO A 71 -14.19 0.48 -7.77
CA PRO A 71 -14.01 1.74 -8.48
C PRO A 71 -15.24 2.66 -8.42
N TYR A 72 -16.43 2.11 -8.23
CA TYR A 72 -17.69 2.85 -8.15
C TYR A 72 -18.20 2.92 -6.72
N SER A 73 -19.11 3.87 -6.43
CA SER A 73 -19.78 3.89 -5.14
C SER A 73 -20.65 2.66 -4.94
N TYR A 74 -21.36 2.23 -6.01
CA TYR A 74 -22.22 1.05 -6.01
C TYR A 74 -22.14 0.33 -7.35
N SER A 75 -22.13 -1.01 -7.31
CA SER A 75 -22.31 -1.86 -8.50
C SER A 75 -23.34 -2.94 -8.18
N TYR A 76 -24.28 -3.17 -9.09
CA TYR A 76 -25.25 -4.25 -8.95
C TYR A 76 -25.63 -4.87 -10.28
N GLU A 77 -25.97 -6.16 -10.22
CA GLU A 77 -26.49 -6.89 -11.37
C GLU A 77 -27.93 -6.47 -11.66
N LYS A 78 -28.16 -5.97 -12.87
CA LYS A 78 -29.46 -5.53 -13.35
C LYS A 78 -30.30 -6.75 -13.77
N LYS A 79 -31.15 -7.24 -12.83
CA LYS A 79 -31.97 -8.43 -13.09
C LYS A 79 -33.32 -8.08 -13.72
N ASP A 80 -33.97 -7.03 -13.23
CA ASP A 80 -35.29 -6.60 -13.72
C ASP A 80 -35.52 -5.09 -13.59
N ALA A 81 -36.53 -4.59 -14.29
CA ALA A 81 -36.89 -3.18 -14.26
C ALA A 81 -37.48 -2.73 -12.88
N ALA A 82 -38.00 -3.65 -12.09
CA ALA A 82 -38.58 -3.33 -10.78
C ALA A 82 -37.47 -3.02 -9.77
N LEU A 83 -36.37 -3.76 -9.79
CA LEU A 83 -35.18 -3.48 -8.99
C LEU A 83 -34.59 -2.12 -9.35
N ASP A 84 -34.38 -1.85 -10.66
CA ASP A 84 -33.88 -0.57 -11.16
C ASP A 84 -34.73 0.61 -10.69
N LYS A 85 -36.05 0.48 -10.74
CA LYS A 85 -36.97 1.50 -10.27
C LYS A 85 -36.79 1.78 -8.78
N LYS A 86 -36.74 0.75 -7.94
CA LYS A 86 -36.51 0.90 -6.49
C LYS A 86 -35.15 1.56 -6.19
N VAL A 87 -34.08 1.17 -6.88
CA VAL A 87 -32.77 1.81 -6.75
C VAL A 87 -32.85 3.30 -7.06
N ASN A 88 -33.47 3.65 -8.19
CA ASN A 88 -33.62 5.05 -8.62
C ASN A 88 -34.49 5.86 -7.62
N GLU A 89 -35.54 5.28 -7.03
CA GLU A 89 -36.34 5.93 -6.00
C GLU A 89 -35.53 6.23 -4.73
N ILE A 90 -34.70 5.28 -4.28
CA ILE A 90 -33.80 5.49 -3.11
C ILE A 90 -32.78 6.58 -3.41
N LEU A 91 -32.14 6.54 -4.57
CA LEU A 91 -31.15 7.55 -4.99
C LEU A 91 -31.79 8.95 -5.12
N ALA A 92 -32.98 9.04 -5.65
CA ALA A 92 -33.72 10.30 -5.76
C ALA A 92 -34.07 10.88 -4.37
N GLY A 93 -34.41 10.01 -3.41
CA GLY A 93 -34.66 10.42 -2.03
C GLY A 93 -33.43 10.96 -1.30
N GLU A 94 -32.24 10.52 -1.69
CA GLU A 94 -30.94 10.95 -1.10
C GLU A 94 -30.22 12.00 -1.95
N LYS A 95 -30.83 12.54 -3.00
CA LYS A 95 -30.19 13.48 -3.96
C LYS A 95 -29.55 14.70 -3.30
N ASN A 96 -30.05 15.16 -2.18
CA ASN A 96 -29.51 16.33 -1.48
C ASN A 96 -28.20 16.01 -0.73
N ASN A 97 -28.07 14.79 -0.21
CA ASN A 97 -26.92 14.33 0.57
C ASN A 97 -25.88 13.64 -0.33
N HIS A 98 -26.37 12.81 -1.25
CA HIS A 98 -25.57 11.96 -2.13
C HIS A 98 -26.04 12.05 -3.58
N PRO A 99 -25.86 13.23 -4.25
CA PRO A 99 -26.25 13.33 -5.66
C PRO A 99 -25.44 12.37 -6.52
N VAL A 100 -26.10 11.72 -7.45
CA VAL A 100 -25.47 10.85 -8.45
C VAL A 100 -24.60 11.71 -9.37
N THR A 101 -23.36 11.31 -9.57
CA THR A 101 -22.37 12.00 -10.38
C THR A 101 -22.01 11.27 -11.67
N TYR A 102 -22.19 9.95 -11.67
CA TYR A 102 -21.92 9.10 -12.83
C TYR A 102 -22.76 7.83 -12.77
N GLU A 103 -23.21 7.38 -13.93
CA GLU A 103 -23.85 6.08 -14.13
C GLU A 103 -23.33 5.41 -15.38
N SER A 104 -23.19 4.11 -15.34
CA SER A 104 -22.85 3.29 -16.51
C SER A 104 -23.43 1.88 -16.40
N GLU A 105 -23.61 1.26 -17.55
CA GLU A 105 -23.97 -0.14 -17.66
C GLU A 105 -22.90 -0.88 -18.45
N VAL A 106 -22.45 -2.02 -17.93
CA VAL A 106 -21.48 -2.89 -18.57
C VAL A 106 -22.13 -4.24 -18.81
N GLU A 107 -22.29 -4.57 -20.10
CA GLU A 107 -22.73 -5.90 -20.51
C GLU A 107 -21.53 -6.84 -20.55
N MET A 108 -21.67 -8.02 -19.96
CA MET A 108 -20.63 -9.03 -19.87
C MET A 108 -21.20 -10.43 -20.05
N ILE A 109 -20.35 -11.37 -20.40
CA ILE A 109 -20.70 -12.77 -20.60
C ILE A 109 -19.93 -13.63 -19.61
N PRO A 110 -20.60 -14.27 -18.63
CA PRO A 110 -19.95 -15.25 -17.76
C PRO A 110 -19.57 -16.50 -18.56
N VAL A 111 -18.31 -16.87 -18.54
CA VAL A 111 -17.83 -18.07 -19.21
C VAL A 111 -17.03 -18.95 -18.25
N LYS A 112 -17.23 -20.27 -18.35
CA LYS A 112 -16.35 -21.25 -17.72
C LYS A 112 -15.12 -21.41 -18.61
N GLY A 113 -14.00 -20.87 -18.18
CA GLY A 113 -12.77 -20.89 -18.96
C GLY A 113 -11.56 -21.23 -18.10
N THR A 114 -10.44 -21.45 -18.77
CA THR A 114 -9.15 -21.75 -18.14
C THR A 114 -8.07 -20.87 -18.75
N PHE A 115 -6.95 -20.77 -18.07
CA PHE A 115 -5.75 -20.15 -18.62
C PHE A 115 -4.70 -21.25 -18.84
N LYS A 116 -4.13 -21.31 -20.04
CA LYS A 116 -3.03 -22.21 -20.37
C LYS A 116 -1.71 -21.47 -20.30
N GLY A 117 -0.75 -22.03 -19.58
CA GLY A 117 0.61 -21.51 -19.45
C GLY A 117 1.36 -22.20 -18.32
N GLU A 118 2.67 -22.00 -18.27
CA GLU A 118 3.57 -22.78 -17.41
C GLU A 118 3.23 -22.74 -15.91
N ARG A 119 2.45 -21.70 -15.46
CA ARG A 119 2.02 -21.51 -14.07
C ARG A 119 0.53 -21.17 -13.91
N ALA A 120 -0.16 -20.89 -15.01
CA ALA A 120 -1.55 -20.46 -14.97
C ALA A 120 -2.46 -21.50 -14.31
N ASP A 121 -2.26 -22.80 -14.60
CA ASP A 121 -3.05 -23.87 -14.05
C ASP A 121 -2.91 -24.04 -12.53
N GLN A 122 -1.74 -23.71 -11.96
CA GLN A 122 -1.47 -23.89 -10.54
C GLN A 122 -1.99 -22.71 -9.69
N VAL A 123 -1.87 -21.51 -10.18
CA VAL A 123 -2.18 -20.29 -9.39
C VAL A 123 -3.64 -19.89 -9.55
N LEU A 124 -4.18 -19.93 -10.75
CA LEU A 124 -5.57 -19.53 -11.01
C LEU A 124 -6.58 -20.52 -10.42
N ASN A 125 -6.29 -21.81 -10.49
CA ASN A 125 -7.10 -22.82 -9.81
C ASN A 125 -7.08 -22.69 -8.28
N THR A 126 -6.07 -22.04 -7.69
CA THR A 126 -5.99 -21.83 -6.24
C THR A 126 -6.69 -20.55 -5.78
N HIS A 127 -6.63 -19.47 -6.58
CA HIS A 127 -7.21 -18.16 -6.23
C HIS A 127 -8.69 -18.02 -6.64
N TYR A 128 -9.08 -18.65 -7.77
CA TYR A 128 -10.44 -18.58 -8.33
C TYR A 128 -11.21 -19.90 -8.23
N ASN A 129 -10.80 -20.78 -7.33
CA ASN A 129 -11.32 -22.15 -7.15
C ASN A 129 -12.83 -22.26 -6.87
N VAL A 130 -13.53 -21.12 -6.67
CA VAL A 130 -14.97 -21.15 -6.36
C VAL A 130 -15.82 -21.27 -7.62
N THR A 131 -15.36 -20.80 -8.79
CA THR A 131 -16.25 -20.77 -9.97
C THR A 131 -15.64 -21.20 -11.30
N ASN A 132 -14.32 -21.20 -11.49
CA ASN A 132 -13.67 -21.32 -12.81
C ASN A 132 -14.34 -20.42 -13.88
N GLN A 133 -14.86 -19.26 -13.46
CA GLN A 133 -15.60 -18.35 -14.31
C GLN A 133 -14.89 -17.01 -14.37
N TYR A 134 -14.83 -16.45 -15.56
CA TYR A 134 -14.46 -15.06 -15.76
C TYR A 134 -15.46 -14.36 -16.68
N GLN A 135 -15.47 -13.05 -16.62
CA GLN A 135 -16.41 -12.21 -17.34
C GLN A 135 -15.76 -11.71 -18.62
N LEU A 136 -16.34 -12.04 -19.77
CA LEU A 136 -15.92 -11.45 -21.04
C LEU A 136 -16.58 -10.08 -21.22
N ILE A 137 -15.77 -9.11 -21.64
CA ILE A 137 -16.23 -7.76 -22.03
C ILE A 137 -15.66 -7.45 -23.40
N SER A 138 -16.47 -6.81 -24.28
CA SER A 138 -15.97 -6.39 -25.57
C SER A 138 -15.00 -5.20 -25.43
N GLN A 139 -13.99 -5.16 -26.31
CA GLN A 139 -13.00 -4.07 -26.32
C GLN A 139 -13.67 -2.69 -26.46
N SER A 140 -14.65 -2.55 -27.33
CA SER A 140 -15.35 -1.28 -27.52
C SER A 140 -16.17 -0.87 -26.30
N SER A 141 -16.84 -1.81 -25.62
CA SER A 141 -17.54 -1.57 -24.36
C SER A 141 -16.59 -1.12 -23.26
N PHE A 142 -15.49 -1.84 -23.06
CA PHE A 142 -14.46 -1.48 -22.11
C PHE A 142 -13.90 -0.07 -22.36
N ASN A 143 -13.52 0.23 -23.61
CA ASN A 143 -12.90 1.51 -23.95
C ASN A 143 -13.83 2.73 -23.74
N LYS A 144 -15.15 2.55 -23.61
CA LYS A 144 -16.07 3.64 -23.21
C LYS A 144 -15.89 4.06 -21.74
N HIS A 145 -15.38 3.16 -20.89
CA HIS A 145 -15.27 3.39 -19.45
C HIS A 145 -13.85 3.76 -18.99
N VAL A 146 -12.83 3.66 -19.85
CA VAL A 146 -11.42 3.87 -19.50
C VAL A 146 -11.14 5.21 -18.84
N LYS A 147 -11.78 6.29 -19.31
CA LYS A 147 -11.60 7.63 -18.74
C LYS A 147 -12.11 7.73 -17.31
N HIS A 148 -13.21 7.06 -16.99
CA HIS A 148 -13.79 7.06 -15.65
C HIS A 148 -12.97 6.18 -14.69
N LEU A 149 -12.47 5.05 -15.19
CA LEU A 149 -11.65 4.11 -14.45
C LEU A 149 -10.19 4.57 -14.30
N ASP A 150 -9.79 5.65 -14.96
CA ASP A 150 -8.40 6.14 -15.02
C ASP A 150 -7.43 5.04 -15.45
N VAL A 151 -7.74 4.39 -16.56
CA VAL A 151 -6.92 3.33 -17.18
C VAL A 151 -6.70 3.62 -18.66
N GLU A 152 -5.66 3.00 -19.23
CA GLU A 152 -5.37 3.15 -20.66
C GLU A 152 -6.34 2.31 -21.51
N PRO A 153 -6.72 2.81 -22.70
CA PRO A 153 -7.53 2.05 -23.63
C PRO A 153 -6.78 0.81 -24.13
N VAL A 154 -7.53 -0.27 -24.29
CA VAL A 154 -6.98 -1.53 -24.81
C VAL A 154 -7.20 -1.60 -26.31
N ASN A 155 -6.17 -1.98 -27.06
CA ASN A 155 -6.22 -2.26 -28.49
C ASN A 155 -5.75 -3.70 -28.75
N LEU A 156 -6.65 -4.57 -29.20
CA LEU A 156 -6.45 -6.00 -29.36
C LEU A 156 -6.51 -6.41 -30.83
N SER A 157 -5.59 -7.26 -31.25
CA SER A 157 -5.70 -8.01 -32.49
C SER A 157 -6.71 -9.17 -32.35
N ALA A 158 -7.11 -9.78 -33.44
CA ALA A 158 -8.17 -10.82 -33.46
C ALA A 158 -7.94 -12.02 -32.52
N ASN A 159 -6.68 -12.31 -32.20
CA ASN A 159 -6.26 -13.43 -31.35
C ASN A 159 -5.66 -13.01 -30.01
N GLU A 160 -5.91 -11.77 -29.59
CA GLU A 160 -5.40 -11.23 -28.31
C GLU A 160 -6.54 -11.02 -27.31
N ALA A 161 -6.20 -11.09 -26.03
CA ALA A 161 -7.06 -10.72 -24.90
C ALA A 161 -6.27 -9.86 -23.91
N PHE A 162 -6.97 -9.13 -23.04
CA PHE A 162 -6.37 -8.40 -21.94
C PHE A 162 -7.11 -8.73 -20.64
N VAL A 163 -6.38 -8.95 -19.54
CA VAL A 163 -6.96 -9.39 -18.28
C VAL A 163 -7.02 -8.24 -17.27
N TYR A 164 -8.14 -8.16 -16.54
CA TYR A 164 -8.30 -7.30 -15.37
C TYR A 164 -8.58 -8.17 -14.15
N ASP A 165 -7.65 -8.17 -13.19
CA ASP A 165 -7.66 -8.98 -11.98
C ASP A 165 -7.21 -8.13 -10.78
N SER A 166 -8.17 -7.69 -9.95
CA SER A 166 -7.89 -6.84 -8.80
C SER A 166 -7.03 -7.50 -7.71
N LEU A 167 -6.90 -8.82 -7.73
CA LEU A 167 -6.06 -9.59 -6.80
C LEU A 167 -4.64 -9.84 -7.33
N TYR A 168 -4.40 -9.51 -8.61
CA TYR A 168 -3.09 -9.71 -9.22
C TYR A 168 -2.04 -8.74 -8.69
N ILE A 169 -0.94 -9.28 -8.16
CA ILE A 169 0.23 -8.52 -7.73
C ILE A 169 1.45 -9.04 -8.48
N GLU A 170 1.80 -8.40 -9.59
CA GLU A 170 2.85 -8.81 -10.52
C GLU A 170 4.17 -9.20 -9.84
N LYS A 171 4.54 -8.50 -8.78
CA LYS A 171 5.83 -8.70 -8.09
C LYS A 171 5.83 -9.80 -7.04
N LEU A 172 4.66 -10.24 -6.60
CA LEU A 172 4.51 -11.42 -5.73
C LEU A 172 4.40 -12.70 -6.54
N ASP A 173 3.99 -12.60 -7.80
CA ASP A 173 3.94 -13.73 -8.71
C ASP A 173 5.31 -13.92 -9.36
N PHE A 174 6.05 -14.91 -8.92
CA PHE A 174 7.41 -15.25 -9.38
C PHE A 174 7.50 -15.60 -10.89
N GLY A 175 6.91 -14.78 -11.76
CA GLY A 175 6.86 -14.90 -13.21
C GLY A 175 5.51 -14.45 -13.80
N PRO A 176 5.40 -14.31 -15.12
CA PRO A 176 4.18 -13.86 -15.76
C PRO A 176 3.06 -14.88 -15.59
N LEU A 177 2.06 -14.52 -14.76
CA LEU A 177 0.89 -15.36 -14.56
C LEU A 177 -0.08 -15.29 -15.74
N TYR A 178 -0.25 -14.11 -16.30
CA TYR A 178 -1.19 -13.83 -17.38
C TYR A 178 -0.49 -13.52 -18.71
N THR A 179 0.39 -12.53 -18.71
CA THR A 179 1.01 -12.01 -19.94
C THR A 179 1.78 -13.08 -20.69
N GLY A 180 1.46 -13.25 -21.97
CA GLY A 180 2.06 -14.27 -22.84
C GLY A 180 1.41 -15.66 -22.76
N ASN A 181 0.59 -15.92 -21.75
CA ASN A 181 -0.24 -17.12 -21.62
C ASN A 181 -1.51 -16.99 -22.47
N THR A 182 -2.35 -18.00 -22.47
CA THR A 182 -3.53 -18.10 -23.33
C THR A 182 -4.79 -18.24 -22.47
N ALA A 183 -5.80 -17.38 -22.72
CA ALA A 183 -7.15 -17.55 -22.19
C ALA A 183 -7.91 -18.51 -23.10
N VAL A 184 -8.58 -19.51 -22.50
CA VAL A 184 -9.32 -20.55 -23.21
C VAL A 184 -10.75 -20.61 -22.68
N PHE A 185 -11.73 -20.52 -23.55
CA PHE A 185 -13.15 -20.56 -23.19
C PHE A 185 -14.00 -21.18 -24.30
N PRO A 186 -15.14 -21.79 -23.94
CA PRO A 186 -16.03 -22.42 -24.92
C PRO A 186 -16.81 -21.37 -25.74
N VAL A 187 -16.98 -21.65 -27.01
CA VAL A 187 -17.89 -20.96 -27.93
C VAL A 187 -18.73 -22.01 -28.65
N GLY A 188 -19.89 -22.33 -28.09
CA GLY A 188 -20.69 -23.50 -28.54
C GLY A 188 -19.93 -24.80 -28.29
N ASN A 189 -19.72 -25.60 -29.37
CA ASN A 189 -19.00 -26.88 -29.30
C ASN A 189 -17.49 -26.74 -29.52
N GLU A 190 -16.98 -25.53 -29.76
CA GLU A 190 -15.56 -25.26 -30.00
C GLU A 190 -14.93 -24.52 -28.81
N SER A 191 -13.62 -24.62 -28.67
CA SER A 191 -12.84 -23.82 -27.73
C SER A 191 -12.14 -22.67 -28.46
N LYS A 192 -12.28 -21.48 -27.94
CA LYS A 192 -11.55 -20.29 -28.40
C LYS A 192 -10.32 -20.09 -27.55
N GLU A 193 -9.20 -19.82 -28.20
CA GLU A 193 -7.93 -19.51 -27.56
C GLU A 193 -7.49 -18.10 -27.95
N LEU A 194 -7.18 -17.26 -26.94
CA LEU A 194 -6.69 -15.90 -27.13
C LEU A 194 -5.42 -15.69 -26.32
N LYS A 195 -4.37 -15.18 -26.96
CA LYS A 195 -3.11 -14.86 -26.28
C LYS A 195 -3.29 -13.62 -25.41
N ILE A 196 -2.88 -13.70 -24.15
CA ILE A 196 -2.99 -12.58 -23.21
C ILE A 196 -1.86 -11.57 -23.47
N LYS A 197 -2.24 -10.39 -23.93
CA LYS A 197 -1.35 -9.26 -24.22
C LYS A 197 -0.82 -8.57 -22.97
N GLY A 198 -1.64 -8.52 -21.93
CA GLY A 198 -1.29 -7.86 -20.68
C GLY A 198 -2.33 -8.07 -19.61
N VAL A 199 -2.01 -7.60 -18.41
CA VAL A 199 -2.87 -7.64 -17.23
C VAL A 199 -2.85 -6.31 -16.52
N ASN A 200 -3.97 -5.94 -15.89
CA ASN A 200 -4.09 -4.80 -14.98
C ASN A 200 -4.72 -5.27 -13.67
N ASN A 201 -4.27 -4.71 -12.55
CA ASN A 201 -4.73 -5.09 -11.20
C ASN A 201 -5.89 -4.24 -10.67
N ARG A 202 -6.69 -3.63 -11.54
CA ARG A 202 -7.90 -2.91 -11.15
C ARG A 202 -9.14 -3.77 -11.38
N SER A 203 -10.18 -3.55 -10.59
CA SER A 203 -11.52 -4.07 -10.87
C SER A 203 -12.24 -3.16 -11.88
N LEU A 204 -13.13 -3.75 -12.69
CA LEU A 204 -13.97 -3.01 -13.64
C LEU A 204 -15.39 -2.73 -13.12
N THR A 205 -15.75 -3.40 -12.03
CA THR A 205 -16.98 -3.19 -11.25
C THR A 205 -16.66 -3.46 -9.78
N ASN A 206 -17.59 -3.22 -8.88
CA ASN A 206 -17.36 -3.59 -7.47
C ASN A 206 -17.62 -5.09 -7.18
N LEU A 207 -18.02 -5.88 -8.17
CA LEU A 207 -18.48 -7.27 -7.95
C LEU A 207 -17.33 -8.30 -7.80
N ASN A 208 -16.10 -7.85 -7.59
CA ASN A 208 -14.94 -8.69 -7.28
C ASN A 208 -14.77 -9.90 -8.23
N GLU A 209 -14.78 -9.64 -9.52
CA GLU A 209 -14.72 -10.64 -10.58
C GLU A 209 -13.45 -10.50 -11.42
N LEU A 210 -13.09 -11.59 -12.08
CA LEU A 210 -12.02 -11.61 -13.08
C LEU A 210 -12.61 -11.23 -14.45
N PHE A 211 -12.01 -10.25 -15.12
CA PHE A 211 -12.47 -9.78 -16.42
C PHE A 211 -11.45 -10.08 -17.51
N VAL A 212 -11.95 -10.53 -18.65
CA VAL A 212 -11.15 -10.76 -19.86
C VAL A 212 -11.73 -9.91 -20.98
N ILE A 213 -10.98 -8.90 -21.39
CA ILE A 213 -11.35 -8.06 -22.53
C ILE A 213 -10.98 -8.79 -23.80
N VAL A 214 -11.94 -8.90 -24.70
CA VAL A 214 -11.78 -9.60 -25.99
C VAL A 214 -12.16 -8.70 -27.17
N PRO A 215 -11.65 -8.95 -28.39
CA PRO A 215 -12.08 -8.25 -29.60
C PRO A 215 -13.59 -8.34 -29.79
N ASP A 216 -14.21 -7.27 -30.28
CA ASP A 216 -15.68 -7.17 -30.48
C ASP A 216 -16.24 -8.34 -31.28
N LYS A 217 -15.54 -8.75 -32.35
CA LYS A 217 -15.96 -9.92 -33.16
C LYS A 217 -16.03 -11.20 -32.33
N THR A 218 -15.05 -11.42 -31.47
CA THR A 218 -15.03 -12.58 -30.56
C THR A 218 -16.15 -12.51 -29.54
N TYR A 219 -16.37 -11.33 -28.97
CA TYR A 219 -17.47 -11.07 -28.03
C TYR A 219 -18.84 -11.42 -28.64
N GLU A 220 -19.13 -10.93 -29.85
CA GLU A 220 -20.37 -11.20 -30.54
C GLU A 220 -20.56 -12.71 -30.86
N GLN A 221 -19.50 -13.42 -31.20
CA GLN A 221 -19.56 -14.89 -31.39
C GLN A 221 -19.97 -15.61 -30.11
N VAL A 222 -19.38 -15.22 -28.96
CA VAL A 222 -19.70 -15.82 -27.65
C VAL A 222 -21.11 -15.46 -27.22
N LYS A 223 -21.57 -14.23 -27.47
CA LYS A 223 -22.90 -13.72 -27.13
C LYS A 223 -24.04 -14.49 -27.82
N GLN A 224 -23.80 -15.06 -29.00
CA GLN A 224 -24.80 -15.86 -29.70
C GLN A 224 -25.16 -17.19 -29.01
N VAL A 225 -24.27 -17.69 -28.16
CA VAL A 225 -24.39 -19.04 -27.55
C VAL A 225 -24.37 -19.01 -26.02
N ASN A 226 -24.23 -17.84 -25.42
CA ASN A 226 -24.22 -17.68 -23.96
C ASN A 226 -25.16 -16.54 -23.54
N GLU A 227 -25.69 -16.63 -22.34
CA GLU A 227 -26.46 -15.56 -21.72
C GLU A 227 -25.56 -14.40 -21.33
N THR A 228 -26.06 -13.18 -21.52
CA THR A 228 -25.40 -11.96 -21.07
C THR A 228 -25.99 -11.53 -19.74
N ARG A 229 -25.18 -10.85 -18.95
CA ARG A 229 -25.64 -10.12 -17.79
C ARG A 229 -25.18 -8.67 -17.87
N THR A 230 -25.95 -7.78 -17.27
CA THR A 230 -25.62 -6.36 -17.22
C THR A 230 -25.37 -5.94 -15.78
N VAL A 231 -24.25 -5.28 -15.55
CA VAL A 231 -23.94 -4.64 -14.26
C VAL A 231 -24.12 -3.15 -14.40
N LYS A 232 -24.92 -2.57 -13.53
CA LYS A 232 -25.06 -1.12 -13.38
C LYS A 232 -24.10 -0.61 -12.31
N ASN A 233 -23.33 0.42 -12.67
CA ASN A 233 -22.37 1.10 -11.83
C ASN A 233 -22.83 2.52 -11.58
N ILE A 234 -22.73 2.98 -10.34
CA ILE A 234 -23.21 4.29 -9.91
C ILE A 234 -22.17 4.94 -9.02
N ASP A 235 -21.85 6.22 -9.30
CA ASP A 235 -21.09 7.05 -8.37
C ASP A 235 -21.97 8.14 -7.76
N VAL A 236 -21.75 8.36 -6.48
CA VAL A 236 -22.42 9.43 -5.73
C VAL A 236 -21.39 10.34 -5.07
N LYS A 237 -21.73 11.59 -4.89
CA LYS A 237 -20.90 12.50 -4.08
C LYS A 237 -20.96 12.10 -2.62
N GLY A 238 -19.79 12.15 -1.92
CA GLY A 238 -19.72 11.86 -0.49
C GLY A 238 -19.80 10.38 -0.15
N GLU A 239 -19.41 9.49 -1.03
CA GLU A 239 -19.43 8.03 -0.88
C GLU A 239 -18.76 7.51 0.41
N ARG A 240 -17.78 8.24 0.97
CA ARG A 240 -17.11 7.88 2.24
C ARG A 240 -18.03 7.94 3.45
N ASN A 241 -19.14 8.68 3.35
CA ASN A 241 -20.10 8.91 4.45
C ASN A 241 -21.50 8.40 4.10
N SER A 242 -21.63 7.46 3.14
CA SER A 242 -22.90 7.00 2.59
C SER A 242 -23.52 5.80 3.34
N LYS A 243 -23.25 5.66 4.65
CA LYS A 243 -23.70 4.52 5.46
C LYS A 243 -25.21 4.22 5.32
N GLU A 244 -26.04 5.24 5.47
CA GLU A 244 -27.49 5.07 5.42
C GLU A 244 -27.98 4.72 4.00
N LEU A 245 -27.44 5.40 2.97
CA LEU A 245 -27.74 5.10 1.58
C LEU A 245 -27.32 3.66 1.23
N THR A 246 -26.10 3.26 1.63
CA THR A 246 -25.60 1.89 1.44
C THR A 246 -26.52 0.86 2.08
N ALA A 247 -26.95 1.08 3.33
CA ALA A 247 -27.87 0.16 4.02
C ALA A 247 -29.24 0.07 3.33
N LYS A 248 -29.79 1.19 2.86
CA LYS A 248 -31.05 1.21 2.10
C LYS A 248 -30.94 0.43 0.78
N LEU A 249 -29.87 0.65 0.01
CA LEU A 249 -29.64 -0.07 -1.22
C LEU A 249 -29.42 -1.57 -0.97
N ALA A 250 -28.58 -1.92 -0.01
CA ALA A 250 -28.31 -3.33 0.34
C ALA A 250 -29.59 -4.08 0.75
N SER A 251 -30.53 -3.42 1.45
CA SER A 251 -31.79 -4.04 1.95
C SER A 251 -32.74 -4.48 0.84
N ILE A 252 -32.63 -3.91 -0.36
CA ILE A 252 -33.51 -4.26 -1.51
C ILE A 252 -32.82 -5.21 -2.51
N MET A 253 -31.53 -5.49 -2.31
CA MET A 253 -30.76 -6.35 -3.23
C MET A 253 -31.05 -7.83 -2.95
N PRO A 254 -31.10 -8.66 -4.00
CA PRO A 254 -31.25 -10.10 -3.84
C PRO A 254 -30.05 -10.70 -3.11
N ALA A 255 -30.29 -11.78 -2.38
CA ALA A 255 -29.22 -12.55 -1.77
C ALA A 255 -28.25 -13.08 -2.84
N GLY A 256 -26.96 -13.08 -2.56
CA GLY A 256 -25.96 -13.69 -3.41
C GLY A 256 -25.95 -15.21 -3.29
N GLU A 257 -25.44 -15.90 -4.30
CA GLU A 257 -25.26 -17.34 -4.28
C GLU A 257 -24.19 -17.78 -3.26
N SER A 258 -23.26 -16.87 -2.93
CA SER A 258 -22.24 -17.06 -1.91
C SER A 258 -21.75 -15.70 -1.38
N GLU A 259 -20.93 -15.73 -0.33
CA GLU A 259 -20.24 -14.52 0.21
C GLU A 259 -19.36 -13.82 -0.84
N VAL A 260 -18.86 -14.59 -1.82
CA VAL A 260 -17.94 -14.08 -2.86
C VAL A 260 -18.72 -13.59 -4.08
N LEU A 261 -19.81 -14.27 -4.46
CA LEU A 261 -20.65 -13.96 -5.63
C LEU A 261 -21.90 -13.20 -5.19
N LYS A 262 -21.74 -11.94 -4.85
CA LYS A 262 -22.85 -11.05 -4.50
C LYS A 262 -23.31 -10.27 -5.74
N PRO A 263 -24.63 -10.19 -5.97
CA PRO A 263 -25.18 -9.40 -7.09
C PRO A 263 -25.11 -7.89 -6.84
N PHE A 264 -24.65 -7.48 -5.67
CA PHE A 264 -24.45 -6.10 -5.25
C PHE A 264 -23.19 -5.99 -4.41
N ASN A 265 -22.42 -4.95 -4.64
CA ASN A 265 -21.32 -4.56 -3.78
C ASN A 265 -21.12 -3.05 -3.83
N ASP A 266 -20.53 -2.48 -2.78
CA ASP A 266 -20.36 -1.06 -2.58
C ASP A 266 -18.97 -0.69 -2.08
N PHE A 267 -18.58 0.55 -2.39
CA PHE A 267 -17.32 1.11 -1.93
C PHE A 267 -17.30 1.34 -0.42
N TYR A 268 -18.42 1.84 0.16
CA TYR A 268 -18.47 2.28 1.56
C TYR A 268 -18.12 1.15 2.53
N THR A 269 -18.76 -0.01 2.37
CA THR A 269 -18.54 -1.17 3.26
C THR A 269 -17.09 -1.65 3.19
N GLY A 270 -16.54 -1.82 1.99
CA GLY A 270 -15.14 -2.21 1.80
C GLY A 270 -14.15 -1.19 2.36
N PHE A 271 -14.42 0.10 2.14
CA PHE A 271 -13.60 1.19 2.67
C PHE A 271 -13.63 1.27 4.19
N GLN A 272 -14.80 1.13 4.83
CA GLN A 272 -14.91 1.11 6.31
C GLN A 272 -14.18 -0.09 6.91
N MET A 273 -14.33 -1.28 6.35
CA MET A 273 -13.57 -2.47 6.78
C MET A 273 -12.06 -2.26 6.63
N GLY A 274 -11.65 -1.62 5.53
CA GLY A 274 -10.26 -1.21 5.31
C GLY A 274 -9.76 -0.24 6.37
N LEU A 275 -10.54 0.80 6.72
CA LEU A 275 -10.22 1.75 7.79
C LEU A 275 -10.13 1.11 9.16
N GLU A 276 -11.04 0.21 9.50
CA GLU A 276 -11.02 -0.52 10.78
C GLU A 276 -9.77 -1.39 10.89
N THR A 277 -9.47 -2.16 9.84
CA THR A 277 -8.30 -3.05 9.80
C THR A 277 -6.99 -2.27 9.84
N THR A 278 -6.84 -1.27 8.96
CA THR A 278 -5.60 -0.46 8.90
C THR A 278 -5.49 0.48 10.10
N GLY A 279 -6.61 0.94 10.66
CA GLY A 279 -6.66 1.71 11.91
C GLY A 279 -6.18 0.91 13.10
N LEU A 280 -6.59 -0.36 13.21
CA LEU A 280 -6.08 -1.27 14.24
C LEU A 280 -4.56 -1.51 14.07
N MET A 281 -4.10 -1.75 12.84
CA MET A 281 -2.67 -1.89 12.54
C MET A 281 -1.88 -0.62 12.87
N MET A 282 -2.45 0.55 12.57
CA MET A 282 -1.87 1.85 12.92
C MET A 282 -1.76 2.02 14.43
N PHE A 283 -2.80 1.66 15.20
CA PHE A 283 -2.77 1.70 16.65
C PHE A 283 -1.66 0.79 17.21
N ILE A 284 -1.57 -0.46 16.74
CA ILE A 284 -0.53 -1.41 17.16
C ILE A 284 0.86 -0.89 16.81
N GLY A 285 1.05 -0.37 15.58
CA GLY A 285 2.32 0.18 15.13
C GLY A 285 2.78 1.40 15.93
N LEU A 286 1.86 2.32 16.24
CA LEU A 286 2.13 3.48 17.09
C LEU A 286 2.44 3.07 18.53
N PHE A 287 1.70 2.12 19.09
CA PHE A 287 1.93 1.59 20.43
C PHE A 287 3.32 0.93 20.56
N LEU A 288 3.67 0.04 19.64
CA LEU A 288 4.99 -0.56 19.57
C LEU A 288 6.08 0.50 19.37
N GLY A 289 5.84 1.46 18.51
CA GLY A 289 6.73 2.60 18.28
C GLY A 289 7.00 3.38 19.57
N LEU A 290 5.97 3.66 20.35
CA LEU A 290 6.08 4.34 21.64
C LEU A 290 6.91 3.51 22.65
N VAL A 291 6.66 2.20 22.74
CA VAL A 291 7.41 1.31 23.63
C VAL A 291 8.91 1.29 23.25
N PHE A 292 9.23 1.17 21.97
CA PHE A 292 10.62 1.19 21.52
C PHE A 292 11.28 2.57 21.66
N LEU A 293 10.52 3.65 21.50
CA LEU A 293 11.01 5.00 21.75
C LEU A 293 11.38 5.18 23.23
N LEU A 294 10.52 4.75 24.15
CA LEU A 294 10.80 4.78 25.60
C LEU A 294 12.01 3.91 25.97
N ALA A 295 12.10 2.72 25.38
CA ALA A 295 13.27 1.83 25.58
C ALA A 295 14.54 2.50 25.06
N THR A 296 14.52 3.10 23.87
CA THR A 296 15.67 3.83 23.29
C THR A 296 16.06 5.01 24.19
N GLY A 297 15.08 5.82 24.61
CA GLY A 297 15.30 6.93 25.53
C GLY A 297 15.93 6.51 26.87
N SER A 298 15.46 5.39 27.42
CA SER A 298 16.02 4.81 28.65
C SER A 298 17.48 4.37 28.46
N ILE A 299 17.77 3.67 27.38
CA ILE A 299 19.17 3.25 27.06
C ILE A 299 20.07 4.49 26.93
N ILE A 300 19.61 5.52 26.22
CA ILE A 300 20.33 6.78 26.05
C ILE A 300 20.56 7.44 27.40
N TYR A 301 19.52 7.59 28.22
CA TYR A 301 19.57 8.24 29.52
C TYR A 301 20.58 7.54 30.47
N PHE A 302 20.43 6.23 30.70
CA PHE A 302 21.33 5.50 31.58
C PHE A 302 22.77 5.50 31.06
N LYS A 303 22.94 5.45 29.74
CA LYS A 303 24.28 5.51 29.14
C LYS A 303 24.93 6.87 29.38
N GLN A 304 24.19 7.97 29.20
CA GLN A 304 24.70 9.33 29.47
C GLN A 304 25.03 9.53 30.93
N LEU A 305 24.21 9.01 31.85
CA LEU A 305 24.46 9.10 33.29
C LEU A 305 25.77 8.38 33.70
N THR A 306 25.96 7.17 33.17
CA THR A 306 27.19 6.38 33.44
C THR A 306 28.43 7.05 32.87
N GLU A 307 28.36 7.59 31.66
CA GLU A 307 29.47 8.30 31.02
C GLU A 307 29.79 9.61 31.72
N ALA A 308 28.77 10.39 32.13
CA ALA A 308 28.97 11.61 32.89
C ALA A 308 29.70 11.35 34.22
N SER A 309 29.32 10.27 34.92
CA SER A 309 30.00 9.86 36.14
C SER A 309 31.46 9.48 35.92
N ALA A 310 31.73 8.68 34.88
CA ALA A 310 33.09 8.24 34.54
C ALA A 310 34.04 9.38 34.09
N ASP A 311 33.47 10.40 33.44
CA ASP A 311 34.25 11.53 32.90
C ASP A 311 34.41 12.70 33.90
N ARG A 312 33.77 12.64 35.05
CA ARG A 312 33.76 13.73 36.04
C ARG A 312 35.17 14.23 36.38
N ASP A 313 36.07 13.34 36.71
CA ASP A 313 37.43 13.70 37.09
C ASP A 313 38.24 14.30 35.96
N ARG A 314 38.01 13.85 34.73
CA ARG A 314 38.61 14.43 33.51
C ARG A 314 38.19 15.88 33.31
N TYR A 315 36.93 16.20 33.52
CA TYR A 315 36.43 17.58 33.40
C TYR A 315 36.92 18.46 34.54
N ILE A 316 37.12 17.93 35.74
CA ILE A 316 37.78 18.66 36.86
C ILE A 316 39.20 19.06 36.47
N VAL A 317 39.97 18.13 35.87
CA VAL A 317 41.35 18.42 35.42
C VAL A 317 41.34 19.49 34.33
N LEU A 318 40.44 19.36 33.31
CA LEU A 318 40.33 20.38 32.26
C LEU A 318 39.99 21.78 32.81
N HIS A 319 39.16 21.82 33.83
CA HIS A 319 38.84 23.10 34.49
C HIS A 319 40.05 23.71 35.19
N LYS A 320 40.85 22.88 35.85
CA LYS A 320 42.09 23.32 36.52
C LYS A 320 43.15 23.87 35.55
N VAL A 321 43.18 23.40 34.31
CA VAL A 321 44.08 23.90 33.25
C VAL A 321 43.52 25.05 32.44
N GLY A 322 42.38 25.67 32.91
CA GLY A 322 41.83 26.93 32.36
C GLY A 322 40.69 26.75 31.36
N VAL A 323 40.16 25.56 31.11
CA VAL A 323 38.98 25.39 30.24
C VAL A 323 37.72 25.90 30.94
N THR A 324 36.97 26.75 30.29
CA THR A 324 35.77 27.35 30.86
C THR A 324 34.58 26.36 30.91
N LYS A 325 33.63 26.56 31.83
CA LYS A 325 32.41 25.76 31.93
C LYS A 325 31.58 25.80 30.63
N GLN A 326 31.60 26.92 29.92
CA GLN A 326 30.85 27.07 28.64
C GLN A 326 31.47 26.21 27.55
N GLU A 327 32.80 26.18 27.44
CA GLU A 327 33.52 25.35 26.46
C GLU A 327 33.27 23.85 26.73
N MET A 328 33.35 23.46 28.06
CA MET A 328 33.02 22.08 28.45
C MET A 328 31.58 21.67 28.08
N LYS A 329 30.58 22.55 28.38
CA LYS A 329 29.17 22.28 28.00
C LYS A 329 28.99 22.12 26.48
N LYS A 330 29.61 23.02 25.69
CA LYS A 330 29.56 22.93 24.21
C LYS A 330 30.23 21.66 23.70
N ALA A 331 31.35 21.25 24.26
CA ALA A 331 32.03 20.02 23.88
C ALA A 331 31.22 18.77 24.22
N ILE A 332 30.60 18.72 25.41
CA ILE A 332 29.71 17.62 25.83
C ILE A 332 28.48 17.56 24.90
N ALA A 333 27.79 18.70 24.68
CA ALA A 333 26.61 18.75 23.81
C ALA A 333 26.95 18.25 22.39
N LYS A 334 28.07 18.69 21.83
CA LYS A 334 28.54 18.25 20.51
C LYS A 334 28.83 16.74 20.46
N GLN A 335 29.45 16.20 21.50
CA GLN A 335 29.73 14.75 21.62
C GLN A 335 28.44 13.95 21.70
N VAL A 336 27.53 14.35 22.58
CA VAL A 336 26.24 13.69 22.79
C VAL A 336 25.42 13.69 21.50
N SER A 337 25.24 14.86 20.88
CA SER A 337 24.50 14.97 19.63
C SER A 337 25.10 14.09 18.51
N PHE A 338 26.42 14.07 18.38
CA PHE A 338 27.07 13.25 17.35
C PHE A 338 26.91 11.75 17.58
N ILE A 339 27.03 11.30 18.85
CA ILE A 339 26.89 9.88 19.21
C ILE A 339 25.48 9.37 18.91
N PHE A 340 24.44 10.19 19.16
CA PHE A 340 23.05 9.75 18.94
C PHE A 340 22.51 10.03 17.54
N ALA A 341 23.00 11.06 16.86
CA ALA A 341 22.63 11.34 15.48
C ALA A 341 22.98 10.17 14.53
N ILE A 342 24.10 9.49 14.76
CA ILE A 342 24.56 8.42 13.89
C ILE A 342 23.61 7.21 13.89
N PRO A 343 23.26 6.61 15.06
CA PRO A 343 22.27 5.53 15.08
C PRO A 343 20.91 5.93 14.48
N LEU A 344 20.46 7.17 14.75
CA LEU A 344 19.22 7.68 14.21
C LEU A 344 19.26 7.78 12.67
N VAL A 345 20.31 8.35 12.11
CA VAL A 345 20.50 8.43 10.64
C VAL A 345 20.52 7.03 10.01
N ILE A 346 21.21 6.08 10.64
CA ILE A 346 21.23 4.69 10.19
C ILE A 346 19.83 4.09 10.26
N GLY A 347 19.09 4.32 11.35
CA GLY A 347 17.70 3.86 11.51
C GLY A 347 16.78 4.43 10.42
N ILE A 348 16.87 5.74 10.14
CA ILE A 348 16.11 6.39 9.06
C ILE A 348 16.45 5.77 7.70
N LEU A 349 17.72 5.58 7.40
CA LEU A 349 18.12 4.95 6.12
C LEU A 349 17.58 3.53 5.97
N HIS A 350 17.67 2.70 7.01
CA HIS A 350 17.09 1.36 6.98
C HIS A 350 15.57 1.37 6.81
N SER A 351 14.87 2.26 7.50
CA SER A 351 13.42 2.43 7.35
C SER A 351 13.03 2.89 5.93
N LEU A 352 13.80 3.81 5.34
CA LEU A 352 13.63 4.23 3.94
C LEU A 352 13.72 3.04 2.97
N PHE A 353 14.73 2.21 3.11
CA PHE A 353 14.89 1.00 2.28
C PHE A 353 13.75 0.01 2.48
N ALA A 354 13.33 -0.21 3.74
CA ALA A 354 12.22 -1.12 4.06
C ALA A 354 10.89 -0.65 3.45
N LEU A 355 10.55 0.65 3.62
CA LEU A 355 9.33 1.24 3.05
C LEU A 355 9.39 1.29 1.51
N LYS A 356 10.57 1.57 0.93
CA LYS A 356 10.73 1.48 -0.53
C LYS A 356 10.57 0.05 -1.03
N GLY A 357 11.05 -0.95 -0.28
CA GLY A 357 10.78 -2.36 -0.55
C GLY A 357 9.28 -2.66 -0.57
N LEU A 358 8.54 -2.17 0.43
CA LEU A 358 7.09 -2.31 0.52
C LEU A 358 6.37 -1.66 -0.68
N SER A 359 6.74 -0.44 -1.07
CA SER A 359 6.15 0.25 -2.23
C SER A 359 6.48 -0.41 -3.58
N ASN A 360 7.52 -1.22 -3.62
CA ASN A 360 7.82 -2.01 -4.81
C ASN A 360 6.92 -3.22 -4.97
N ILE A 361 6.35 -3.72 -3.87
CA ILE A 361 5.40 -4.83 -3.86
C ILE A 361 3.99 -4.31 -4.03
N LEU A 362 3.62 -3.29 -3.24
CA LEU A 362 2.28 -2.69 -3.22
C LEU A 362 2.36 -1.27 -3.79
N PRO A 363 1.40 -0.84 -4.63
CA PRO A 363 1.38 0.50 -5.22
C PRO A 363 0.96 1.57 -4.19
N PHE A 364 1.76 1.71 -3.12
CA PHE A 364 1.50 2.66 -2.04
C PHE A 364 2.23 3.98 -2.26
N GLU A 365 1.54 5.09 -1.97
CA GLU A 365 2.18 6.38 -1.74
C GLU A 365 2.91 6.33 -0.39
N ILE A 366 4.23 6.48 -0.41
CA ILE A 366 5.06 6.33 0.80
C ILE A 366 5.69 7.64 1.26
N MET A 367 5.80 8.66 0.39
CA MET A 367 6.57 9.87 0.71
C MET A 367 5.94 10.66 1.87
N ILE A 368 4.62 10.90 1.80
CA ILE A 368 3.90 11.65 2.83
C ILE A 368 3.89 10.89 4.17
N PRO A 369 3.51 9.59 4.22
CA PRO A 369 3.56 8.80 5.45
C PRO A 369 4.96 8.73 6.07
N LEU A 370 5.99 8.64 5.25
CA LEU A 370 7.37 8.62 5.70
C LEU A 370 7.78 9.92 6.39
N LEU A 371 7.46 11.08 5.78
CA LEU A 371 7.75 12.39 6.38
C LEU A 371 7.03 12.56 7.71
N ILE A 372 5.77 12.12 7.81
CA ILE A 372 5.01 12.10 9.07
C ILE A 372 5.74 11.24 10.12
N SER A 373 6.14 10.04 9.76
CA SER A 373 6.80 9.10 10.68
C SER A 373 8.15 9.62 11.19
N ILE A 374 8.96 10.24 10.32
CA ILE A 374 10.22 10.89 10.69
C ILE A 374 9.96 12.09 11.60
N GLY A 375 8.95 12.91 11.30
CA GLY A 375 8.61 14.09 12.11
C GLY A 375 8.07 13.74 13.52
N VAL A 376 7.44 12.61 13.68
CA VAL A 376 6.96 12.11 14.99
C VAL A 376 8.09 11.52 15.82
N TYR A 377 9.08 10.89 15.18
CA TYR A 377 10.17 10.18 15.87
C TYR A 377 11.37 11.10 16.16
N GLY A 378 11.70 12.04 15.27
CA GLY A 378 12.88 12.92 15.32
C GLY A 378 12.62 14.22 16.00
#